data_902a80a9d278e077f39872d07cde7213
#
_entry.id   902a80a9d278e077f39872d07cde7213
#
_cell.length_a   1.000
_cell.length_b   1.000
_cell.length_c   1.000
_cell.angle_alpha   90.00
_cell.angle_beta   90.00
_cell.angle_gamma   90.00
#
_symmetry.space_group_name_H-M   'P 1'
#
loop_
_entity.id
_entity.type
_entity.pdbx_description
1 polymer ?
#
loop_
_entity_poly.entity_id
_entity_poly.type
_entity_poly.pdbx_seq_one_letter_code
_entity_poly.pdbx_strand_id
1 'polypeptide(L)'
;MSQEFLPKILKEKAREVAAMKEEELQPLRKTYRLYDYLKSHPEKLQVIAEVKKASPSLGDIHVDVDIVAQAKTYEENGAVMISVLTDEVFFKGSIEYLREISSQVRIPTLNKDFIVDEKQIIRARNAGATVILLIVAALPEDRLKELYEFATHLGLEVLVETHNLTELEVAHRIGAQIIGVNNRNLVTFETDLHTSLELATSFEQEPVYISESAIFTAADARMLAPYFSGILVGTALMKADNVAEKVKELQIDKG
;
A
#
# COMPACT_ATOMS: atom_id res chain seq x y z
N MET A 1 11.54 1.14 -23.45
CA MET A 1 10.55 0.14 -23.00
C MET A 1 9.69 0.60 -21.82
N SER A 2 10.02 1.67 -21.14
CA SER A 2 9.44 2.07 -19.85
C SER A 2 8.22 3.01 -19.89
N GLN A 3 8.07 3.87 -20.89
CA GLN A 3 6.95 4.84 -20.97
C GLN A 3 5.56 4.21 -21.14
N GLU A 4 5.46 2.92 -21.38
CA GLU A 4 4.19 2.23 -21.65
C GLU A 4 3.72 1.30 -20.52
N PHE A 5 4.39 1.25 -19.35
CA PHE A 5 4.06 0.24 -18.33
C PHE A 5 2.73 0.53 -17.64
N LEU A 6 2.57 1.73 -17.06
CA LEU A 6 1.31 2.12 -16.42
C LEU A 6 0.12 2.09 -17.41
N PRO A 7 0.23 2.64 -18.65
CA PRO A 7 -0.84 2.48 -19.64
C PRO A 7 -1.20 1.03 -19.98
N LYS A 8 -0.23 0.10 -19.98
CA LYS A 8 -0.52 -1.33 -20.19
C LYS A 8 -1.32 -1.92 -19.03
N ILE A 9 -0.95 -1.59 -17.79
CA ILE A 9 -1.68 -2.03 -16.60
C ILE A 9 -3.11 -1.49 -16.66
N LEU A 10 -3.30 -0.20 -16.90
CA LEU A 10 -4.62 0.43 -16.93
C LEU A 10 -5.51 -0.17 -18.03
N LYS A 11 -4.93 -0.49 -19.19
CA LYS A 11 -5.66 -1.19 -20.27
C LYS A 11 -6.10 -2.59 -19.83
N GLU A 12 -5.26 -3.33 -19.11
CA GLU A 12 -5.61 -4.65 -18.60
C GLU A 12 -6.68 -4.55 -17.50
N LYS A 13 -6.55 -3.59 -16.57
CA LYS A 13 -7.56 -3.33 -15.54
C LYS A 13 -8.92 -2.96 -16.12
N ALA A 14 -8.96 -2.17 -17.20
CA ALA A 14 -10.21 -1.87 -17.90
C ALA A 14 -10.89 -3.14 -18.46
N ARG A 15 -10.11 -4.12 -18.96
CA ARG A 15 -10.64 -5.42 -19.42
C ARG A 15 -11.13 -6.27 -18.25
N GLU A 16 -10.34 -6.34 -17.18
CA GLU A 16 -10.69 -7.06 -15.96
C GLU A 16 -12.00 -6.54 -15.38
N VAL A 17 -12.13 -5.22 -15.20
CA VAL A 17 -13.35 -4.57 -14.70
C VAL A 17 -14.56 -4.84 -15.59
N ALA A 18 -14.39 -4.79 -16.93
CA ALA A 18 -15.48 -5.09 -17.87
C ALA A 18 -15.99 -6.53 -17.75
N ALA A 19 -15.15 -7.46 -17.32
CA ALA A 19 -15.51 -8.85 -17.09
C ALA A 19 -15.99 -9.14 -15.66
N MET A 20 -15.79 -8.21 -14.72
CA MET A 20 -16.18 -8.38 -13.32
C MET A 20 -17.71 -8.38 -13.17
N LYS A 21 -18.19 -9.34 -12.39
CA LYS A 21 -19.58 -9.34 -11.93
C LYS A 21 -19.75 -8.34 -10.79
N GLU A 22 -20.95 -7.78 -10.69
CA GLU A 22 -21.33 -7.00 -9.52
C GLU A 22 -21.45 -7.93 -8.30
N GLU A 23 -20.94 -7.45 -7.17
CA GLU A 23 -21.02 -8.15 -5.89
C GLU A 23 -21.92 -7.37 -4.93
N GLU A 24 -22.71 -8.09 -4.15
CA GLU A 24 -23.42 -7.49 -3.02
C GLU A 24 -22.45 -7.18 -1.88
N LEU A 25 -22.67 -6.05 -1.21
CA LEU A 25 -21.84 -5.63 -0.09
C LEU A 25 -21.98 -6.60 1.09
N GLN A 26 -20.82 -7.12 1.53
CA GLN A 26 -20.71 -7.91 2.75
C GLN A 26 -20.43 -7.00 3.96
N PRO A 27 -20.64 -7.46 5.21
CA PRO A 27 -20.24 -6.72 6.40
C PRO A 27 -18.75 -6.36 6.36
N LEU A 28 -18.42 -5.09 6.69
CA LEU A 28 -17.03 -4.66 6.79
C LEU A 28 -16.35 -5.41 7.93
N ARG A 29 -15.14 -5.88 7.66
CA ARG A 29 -14.25 -6.45 8.68
C ARG A 29 -13.90 -5.37 9.72
N LYS A 30 -13.93 -5.74 10.97
CA LYS A 30 -13.59 -4.83 12.08
C LYS A 30 -12.11 -4.95 12.43
N THR A 31 -11.41 -3.84 12.33
CA THR A 31 -10.05 -3.65 12.83
C THR A 31 -9.97 -2.26 13.47
N TYR A 32 -8.81 -1.89 14.00
CA TYR A 32 -8.58 -0.46 14.27
C TYR A 32 -8.43 0.30 12.94
N ARG A 33 -8.68 1.58 12.97
CA ARG A 33 -8.42 2.45 11.82
C ARG A 33 -6.93 2.79 11.77
N LEU A 34 -6.33 2.60 10.60
CA LEU A 34 -4.89 2.85 10.41
C LEU A 34 -4.53 4.32 10.66
N TYR A 35 -5.34 5.25 10.13
CA TYR A 35 -5.14 6.69 10.33
C TYR A 35 -5.09 7.06 11.81
N ASP A 36 -6.11 6.65 12.57
CA ASP A 36 -6.21 6.96 13.99
C ASP A 36 -5.06 6.33 14.79
N TYR A 37 -4.67 5.11 14.42
CA TYR A 37 -3.52 4.42 15.03
C TYR A 37 -2.22 5.18 14.79
N LEU A 38 -1.93 5.57 13.55
CA LEU A 38 -0.71 6.30 13.21
C LEU A 38 -0.65 7.68 13.87
N LYS A 39 -1.79 8.39 13.95
CA LYS A 39 -1.88 9.68 14.67
C LYS A 39 -1.66 9.54 16.17
N SER A 40 -2.08 8.44 16.78
CA SER A 40 -1.95 8.20 18.22
C SER A 40 -0.59 7.63 18.63
N HIS A 41 0.27 7.27 17.68
CA HIS A 41 1.61 6.74 17.92
C HIS A 41 2.69 7.53 17.15
N PRO A 42 2.77 8.87 17.36
CA PRO A 42 3.71 9.71 16.61
C PRO A 42 5.18 9.45 16.98
N GLU A 43 5.42 8.82 18.13
CA GLU A 43 6.75 8.50 18.66
C GLU A 43 7.45 7.35 17.93
N LYS A 44 6.74 6.69 16.98
CA LYS A 44 7.30 5.52 16.30
C LYS A 44 7.07 5.57 14.80
N LEU A 45 8.10 5.20 14.03
CA LEU A 45 7.94 4.88 12.62
C LEU A 45 7.38 3.46 12.49
N GLN A 46 6.17 3.34 11.99
CA GLN A 46 5.46 2.07 11.91
C GLN A 46 5.79 1.31 10.62
N VAL A 47 5.74 -0.03 10.69
CA VAL A 47 5.99 -0.90 9.53
C VAL A 47 4.67 -1.45 8.99
N ILE A 48 4.43 -1.19 7.71
CA ILE A 48 3.42 -1.84 6.88
C ILE A 48 4.14 -2.91 6.07
N ALA A 49 3.81 -4.17 6.31
CA ALA A 49 4.53 -5.29 5.74
C ALA A 49 3.79 -5.84 4.52
N GLU A 50 4.49 -5.92 3.38
CA GLU A 50 3.90 -6.37 2.12
C GLU A 50 4.17 -7.86 1.86
N VAL A 51 3.11 -8.58 1.54
CA VAL A 51 3.16 -9.96 1.02
C VAL A 51 3.12 -9.88 -0.51
N LYS A 52 4.21 -10.35 -1.14
CA LYS A 52 4.40 -10.27 -2.59
C LYS A 52 5.19 -11.45 -3.12
N LYS A 53 4.60 -12.21 -4.06
CA LYS A 53 5.27 -13.37 -4.67
C LYS A 53 6.19 -13.00 -5.83
N ALA A 54 5.84 -11.95 -6.57
CA ALA A 54 6.60 -11.49 -7.72
C ALA A 54 6.47 -9.98 -7.93
N SER A 55 7.36 -9.39 -8.74
CA SER A 55 7.22 -8.02 -9.22
C SER A 55 7.79 -7.87 -10.63
N PRO A 56 7.31 -6.90 -11.43
CA PRO A 56 7.82 -6.65 -12.77
C PRO A 56 9.32 -6.36 -12.84
N SER A 57 9.89 -5.77 -11.80
CA SER A 57 11.31 -5.38 -11.74
C SER A 57 12.25 -6.48 -11.25
N LEU A 58 11.75 -7.46 -10.48
CA LEU A 58 12.58 -8.50 -9.85
C LEU A 58 12.19 -9.91 -10.28
N GLY A 59 11.11 -10.06 -11.07
CA GLY A 59 10.56 -11.38 -11.39
C GLY A 59 10.00 -12.08 -10.15
N ASP A 60 10.18 -13.39 -10.10
CA ASP A 60 9.76 -14.21 -8.97
C ASP A 60 10.65 -13.95 -7.75
N ILE A 61 10.02 -13.64 -6.61
CA ILE A 61 10.71 -13.31 -5.36
C ILE A 61 10.65 -14.52 -4.42
N HIS A 62 9.43 -15.02 -4.16
CA HIS A 62 9.20 -16.16 -3.28
C HIS A 62 7.86 -16.84 -3.62
N VAL A 63 7.85 -17.64 -4.69
CA VAL A 63 6.60 -18.19 -5.28
C VAL A 63 5.92 -19.18 -4.35
N ASP A 64 6.72 -19.95 -3.58
CA ASP A 64 6.26 -21.03 -2.69
C ASP A 64 6.02 -20.57 -1.24
N VAL A 65 6.03 -19.25 -0.96
CA VAL A 65 5.80 -18.74 0.39
C VAL A 65 4.38 -19.08 0.87
N ASP A 66 4.27 -19.57 2.10
CA ASP A 66 3.00 -19.59 2.82
C ASP A 66 2.63 -18.17 3.22
N ILE A 67 1.73 -17.56 2.44
CA ILE A 67 1.33 -16.15 2.59
C ILE A 67 0.65 -15.87 3.93
N VAL A 68 -0.05 -16.85 4.50
CA VAL A 68 -0.74 -16.70 5.79
C VAL A 68 0.26 -16.76 6.93
N ALA A 69 1.18 -17.75 6.89
CA ALA A 69 2.24 -17.85 7.89
C ALA A 69 3.13 -16.60 7.87
N GLN A 70 3.45 -16.09 6.67
CA GLN A 70 4.21 -14.86 6.50
C GLN A 70 3.49 -13.65 7.11
N ALA A 71 2.20 -13.47 6.81
CA ALA A 71 1.41 -12.37 7.34
C ALA A 71 1.27 -12.42 8.87
N LYS A 72 1.09 -13.61 9.45
CA LYS A 72 1.09 -13.81 10.91
C LYS A 72 2.44 -13.45 11.53
N THR A 73 3.54 -13.86 10.92
CA THR A 73 4.88 -13.48 11.37
C THR A 73 5.06 -11.97 11.37
N TYR A 74 4.56 -11.26 10.36
CA TYR A 74 4.58 -9.80 10.31
C TYR A 74 3.78 -9.18 11.46
N GLU A 75 2.54 -9.63 11.67
CA GLU A 75 1.67 -9.15 12.75
C GLU A 75 2.30 -9.38 14.13
N GLU A 76 2.76 -10.59 14.40
CA GLU A 76 3.38 -10.99 15.69
C GLU A 76 4.65 -10.20 16.01
N ASN A 77 5.32 -9.65 14.99
CA ASN A 77 6.55 -8.86 15.16
C ASN A 77 6.31 -7.35 15.00
N GLY A 78 5.05 -6.91 15.04
CA GLY A 78 4.70 -5.50 15.22
C GLY A 78 4.43 -4.74 13.92
N ALA A 79 4.20 -5.42 12.79
CA ALA A 79 3.62 -4.75 11.64
C ALA A 79 2.21 -4.24 11.99
N VAL A 80 1.89 -3.02 11.54
CA VAL A 80 0.60 -2.37 11.85
C VAL A 80 -0.45 -2.56 10.77
N MET A 81 -0.05 -3.01 9.59
CA MET A 81 -0.92 -3.36 8.47
C MET A 81 -0.22 -4.38 7.57
N ILE A 82 -0.98 -5.26 6.94
CA ILE A 82 -0.47 -6.16 5.89
C ILE A 82 -0.92 -5.61 4.53
N SER A 83 0.03 -5.32 3.65
CA SER A 83 -0.21 -5.00 2.25
C SER A 83 -0.23 -6.28 1.43
N VAL A 84 -1.30 -6.52 0.67
CA VAL A 84 -1.45 -7.75 -0.14
C VAL A 84 -1.61 -7.39 -1.60
N LEU A 85 -0.66 -7.83 -2.45
CA LEU A 85 -0.74 -7.68 -3.89
C LEU A 85 -1.87 -8.57 -4.43
N THR A 86 -2.82 -7.96 -5.16
CA THR A 86 -3.95 -8.68 -5.75
C THR A 86 -3.96 -8.64 -7.28
N ASP A 87 -3.10 -7.85 -7.91
CA ASP A 87 -2.91 -7.86 -9.36
C ASP A 87 -2.33 -9.21 -9.83
N GLU A 88 -3.09 -9.93 -10.67
CA GLU A 88 -2.72 -11.28 -11.13
C GLU A 88 -1.69 -11.25 -12.26
N VAL A 89 -1.85 -10.32 -13.20
CA VAL A 89 -1.09 -10.31 -14.46
C VAL A 89 0.34 -9.85 -14.26
N PHE A 90 0.56 -8.76 -13.54
CA PHE A 90 1.87 -8.11 -13.43
C PHE A 90 2.61 -8.47 -12.13
N PHE A 91 1.88 -8.83 -11.07
CA PHE A 91 2.46 -9.08 -9.75
C PHE A 91 2.22 -10.50 -9.22
N LYS A 92 1.55 -11.38 -9.99
CA LYS A 92 1.18 -12.74 -9.56
C LYS A 92 0.42 -12.75 -8.23
N GLY A 93 -0.34 -11.69 -7.98
CA GLY A 93 -1.22 -11.55 -6.82
C GLY A 93 -2.53 -12.30 -7.01
N SER A 94 -3.40 -12.22 -6.03
CA SER A 94 -4.76 -12.73 -6.11
C SER A 94 -5.65 -12.09 -5.05
N ILE A 95 -6.90 -11.82 -5.39
CA ILE A 95 -7.91 -11.39 -4.42
C ILE A 95 -8.14 -12.46 -3.32
N GLU A 96 -7.92 -13.74 -3.66
CA GLU A 96 -8.02 -14.83 -2.69
C GLU A 96 -6.90 -14.79 -1.63
N TYR A 97 -5.70 -14.30 -1.98
CA TYR A 97 -4.64 -14.07 -0.99
C TYR A 97 -5.06 -13.04 0.05
N LEU A 98 -5.71 -11.96 -0.39
CA LEU A 98 -6.27 -10.95 0.51
C LEU A 98 -7.34 -11.58 1.42
N ARG A 99 -8.25 -12.39 0.87
CA ARG A 99 -9.30 -13.08 1.61
C ARG A 99 -8.73 -14.02 2.68
N GLU A 100 -7.77 -14.83 2.32
CA GLU A 100 -7.11 -15.76 3.24
C GLU A 100 -6.38 -15.02 4.36
N ILE A 101 -5.51 -14.07 4.00
CA ILE A 101 -4.73 -13.30 4.98
C ILE A 101 -5.66 -12.52 5.92
N SER A 102 -6.64 -11.78 5.37
CA SER A 102 -7.54 -10.96 6.18
C SER A 102 -8.35 -11.76 7.19
N SER A 103 -8.65 -13.02 6.90
CA SER A 103 -9.36 -13.91 7.83
C SER A 103 -8.50 -14.39 9.00
N GLN A 104 -7.17 -14.26 8.90
CA GLN A 104 -6.20 -14.86 9.82
C GLN A 104 -5.40 -13.85 10.65
N VAL A 105 -5.36 -12.57 10.24
CA VAL A 105 -4.70 -11.50 10.99
C VAL A 105 -5.74 -10.58 11.64
N ARG A 106 -5.36 -9.83 12.67
CA ARG A 106 -6.25 -8.90 13.41
C ARG A 106 -6.05 -7.45 12.98
N ILE A 107 -4.87 -7.15 12.44
CA ILE A 107 -4.49 -5.81 11.96
C ILE A 107 -5.15 -5.50 10.61
N PRO A 108 -5.22 -4.22 10.20
CA PRO A 108 -5.70 -3.81 8.88
C PRO A 108 -5.03 -4.55 7.74
N THR A 109 -5.77 -4.73 6.64
CA THR A 109 -5.21 -5.25 5.39
C THR A 109 -5.47 -4.27 4.26
N LEU A 110 -4.42 -4.01 3.49
CA LEU A 110 -4.44 -3.16 2.30
C LEU A 110 -4.60 -4.02 1.05
N ASN A 111 -5.61 -3.72 0.24
CA ASN A 111 -5.67 -4.20 -1.13
C ASN A 111 -4.70 -3.39 -2.00
N LYS A 112 -3.56 -3.96 -2.34
CA LYS A 112 -2.55 -3.34 -3.22
C LYS A 112 -2.82 -3.76 -4.66
N ASP A 113 -3.55 -2.93 -5.38
CA ASP A 113 -3.97 -3.13 -6.77
C ASP A 113 -4.06 -1.78 -7.52
N PHE A 114 -4.24 -1.81 -8.83
CA PHE A 114 -4.54 -0.64 -9.64
C PHE A 114 -6.05 -0.48 -9.75
N ILE A 115 -6.63 0.27 -8.83
CA ILE A 115 -8.08 0.47 -8.74
C ILE A 115 -8.49 1.63 -9.66
N VAL A 116 -9.45 1.35 -10.54
CA VAL A 116 -10.01 2.30 -11.53
C VAL A 116 -11.54 2.33 -11.53
N ASP A 117 -12.17 1.43 -10.77
CA ASP A 117 -13.63 1.24 -10.76
C ASP A 117 -14.16 0.82 -9.39
N GLU A 118 -15.40 1.19 -9.08
CA GLU A 118 -16.10 0.86 -7.83
C GLU A 118 -16.24 -0.64 -7.59
N LYS A 119 -16.37 -1.43 -8.64
CA LYS A 119 -16.46 -2.91 -8.54
C LYS A 119 -15.23 -3.50 -7.86
N GLN A 120 -14.03 -2.95 -8.15
CA GLN A 120 -12.81 -3.39 -7.51
C GLN A 120 -12.80 -3.03 -6.01
N ILE A 121 -13.33 -1.87 -5.64
CA ILE A 121 -13.46 -1.43 -4.24
C ILE A 121 -14.40 -2.35 -3.47
N ILE A 122 -15.56 -2.68 -4.05
CA ILE A 122 -16.53 -3.60 -3.45
C ILE A 122 -15.90 -4.99 -3.27
N ARG A 123 -15.25 -5.52 -4.32
CA ARG A 123 -14.54 -6.81 -4.28
C ARG A 123 -13.48 -6.84 -3.18
N ALA A 124 -12.63 -5.80 -3.11
CA ALA A 124 -11.58 -5.69 -2.11
C ALA A 124 -12.14 -5.69 -0.68
N ARG A 125 -13.19 -4.87 -0.44
CA ARG A 125 -13.89 -4.81 0.83
C ARG A 125 -14.50 -6.16 1.22
N ASN A 126 -15.15 -6.83 0.29
CA ASN A 126 -15.75 -8.15 0.50
C ASN A 126 -14.68 -9.24 0.75
N ALA A 127 -13.48 -9.07 0.19
CA ALA A 127 -12.32 -9.93 0.47
C ALA A 127 -11.65 -9.61 1.82
N GLY A 128 -12.13 -8.62 2.56
CA GLY A 128 -11.67 -8.29 3.90
C GLY A 128 -10.66 -7.17 3.98
N ALA A 129 -10.40 -6.43 2.90
CA ALA A 129 -9.64 -5.18 2.98
C ALA A 129 -10.34 -4.18 3.90
N THR A 130 -9.55 -3.46 4.68
CA THR A 130 -10.00 -2.28 5.43
C THR A 130 -9.36 -1.00 4.90
N VAL A 131 -8.30 -1.16 4.11
CA VAL A 131 -7.62 -0.10 3.37
C VAL A 131 -7.51 -0.50 1.90
N ILE A 132 -7.67 0.46 0.99
CA ILE A 132 -7.42 0.28 -0.44
C ILE A 132 -6.37 1.26 -0.93
N LEU A 133 -5.76 0.96 -2.09
CA LEU A 133 -4.83 1.84 -2.77
C LEU A 133 -5.53 2.61 -3.88
N LEU A 134 -5.34 3.93 -3.93
CA LEU A 134 -5.59 4.74 -5.12
C LEU A 134 -4.29 5.42 -5.54
N ILE A 135 -3.98 5.41 -6.83
CA ILE A 135 -2.71 5.94 -7.38
C ILE A 135 -3.03 7.20 -8.19
N VAL A 136 -2.48 8.35 -7.79
CA VAL A 136 -2.75 9.64 -8.47
C VAL A 136 -2.38 9.57 -9.95
N ALA A 137 -1.22 9.00 -10.28
CA ALA A 137 -0.75 8.84 -11.66
C ALA A 137 -1.66 7.97 -12.55
N ALA A 138 -2.55 7.16 -11.97
CA ALA A 138 -3.39 6.20 -12.68
C ALA A 138 -4.77 6.77 -13.08
N LEU A 139 -5.19 7.91 -12.51
CA LEU A 139 -6.55 8.41 -12.60
C LEU A 139 -6.58 9.93 -12.86
N PRO A 140 -7.55 10.43 -13.66
CA PRO A 140 -7.90 11.85 -13.64
C PRO A 140 -8.33 12.28 -12.23
N GLU A 141 -8.05 13.52 -11.84
CA GLU A 141 -8.29 14.02 -10.47
C GLU A 141 -9.77 13.87 -10.04
N ASP A 142 -10.72 14.19 -10.92
CA ASP A 142 -12.15 14.04 -10.63
C ASP A 142 -12.50 12.58 -10.33
N ARG A 143 -11.98 11.65 -11.14
CA ARG A 143 -12.22 10.22 -10.94
C ARG A 143 -11.55 9.68 -9.68
N LEU A 144 -10.35 10.14 -9.38
CA LEU A 144 -9.65 9.82 -8.14
C LEU A 144 -10.49 10.24 -6.93
N LYS A 145 -11.04 11.45 -6.96
CA LYS A 145 -11.91 11.98 -5.91
C LYS A 145 -13.19 11.16 -5.75
N GLU A 146 -13.87 10.84 -6.86
CA GLU A 146 -15.08 9.99 -6.84
C GLU A 146 -14.81 8.64 -6.16
N LEU A 147 -13.72 7.95 -6.54
CA LEU A 147 -13.37 6.66 -5.96
C LEU A 147 -12.94 6.77 -4.51
N TYR A 148 -12.25 7.86 -4.13
CA TYR A 148 -11.88 8.15 -2.75
C TYR A 148 -13.12 8.33 -1.87
N GLU A 149 -14.08 9.17 -2.30
CA GLU A 149 -15.34 9.39 -1.61
C GLU A 149 -16.19 8.10 -1.54
N PHE A 150 -16.25 7.35 -2.62
CA PHE A 150 -16.97 6.07 -2.65
C PHE A 150 -16.38 5.07 -1.65
N ALA A 151 -15.07 4.88 -1.61
CA ALA A 151 -14.41 3.97 -0.68
C ALA A 151 -14.62 4.39 0.78
N THR A 152 -14.48 5.69 1.08
CA THR A 152 -14.68 6.21 2.44
C THR A 152 -16.14 6.10 2.88
N HIS A 153 -17.10 6.30 1.97
CA HIS A 153 -18.53 6.08 2.25
C HIS A 153 -18.82 4.60 2.60
N LEU A 154 -18.11 3.66 2.00
CA LEU A 154 -18.19 2.24 2.33
C LEU A 154 -17.47 1.87 3.64
N GLY A 155 -16.87 2.83 4.34
CA GLY A 155 -16.14 2.63 5.60
C GLY A 155 -14.70 2.16 5.45
N LEU A 156 -14.16 2.17 4.22
CA LEU A 156 -12.75 1.88 3.97
C LEU A 156 -11.88 3.10 4.25
N GLU A 157 -10.62 2.87 4.60
CA GLU A 157 -9.56 3.86 4.52
C GLU A 157 -8.88 3.77 3.14
N VAL A 158 -8.26 4.87 2.72
CA VAL A 158 -7.62 4.95 1.40
C VAL A 158 -6.19 5.43 1.55
N LEU A 159 -5.23 4.63 1.10
CA LEU A 159 -3.85 5.04 0.88
C LEU A 159 -3.77 5.66 -0.53
N VAL A 160 -3.51 6.97 -0.60
CA VAL A 160 -3.37 7.69 -1.87
C VAL A 160 -1.88 7.80 -2.21
N GLU A 161 -1.44 7.05 -3.23
CA GLU A 161 -0.05 6.95 -3.64
C GLU A 161 0.34 8.11 -4.58
N THR A 162 1.47 8.74 -4.29
CA THR A 162 2.06 9.88 -5.01
C THR A 162 3.53 9.64 -5.31
N HIS A 163 4.06 10.26 -6.40
CA HIS A 163 5.45 10.08 -6.87
C HIS A 163 6.21 11.40 -7.03
N ASN A 164 5.52 12.52 -6.96
CA ASN A 164 6.09 13.86 -7.16
C ASN A 164 5.20 14.92 -6.50
N LEU A 165 5.69 16.17 -6.47
CA LEU A 165 4.99 17.28 -5.83
C LEU A 165 3.61 17.55 -6.42
N THR A 166 3.48 17.50 -7.74
CA THR A 166 2.17 17.74 -8.40
C THR A 166 1.13 16.70 -7.96
N GLU A 167 1.52 15.44 -7.85
CA GLU A 167 0.66 14.38 -7.36
C GLU A 167 0.35 14.51 -5.87
N LEU A 168 1.33 14.95 -5.07
CA LEU A 168 1.13 15.24 -3.65
C LEU A 168 0.09 16.35 -3.43
N GLU A 169 0.16 17.42 -4.24
CA GLU A 169 -0.81 18.50 -4.22
C GLU A 169 -2.23 18.02 -4.60
N VAL A 170 -2.36 17.08 -5.55
CA VAL A 170 -3.65 16.44 -5.86
C VAL A 170 -4.19 15.69 -4.64
N ALA A 171 -3.34 14.88 -3.99
CA ALA A 171 -3.74 14.13 -2.79
C ALA A 171 -4.22 15.06 -1.66
N HIS A 172 -3.54 16.21 -1.45
CA HIS A 172 -3.99 17.24 -0.50
C HIS A 172 -5.34 17.84 -0.90
N ARG A 173 -5.53 18.23 -2.17
CA ARG A 173 -6.78 18.84 -2.65
C ARG A 173 -8.01 17.93 -2.53
N ILE A 174 -7.85 16.61 -2.69
CA ILE A 174 -8.97 15.68 -2.48
C ILE A 174 -9.22 15.35 -1.01
N GLY A 175 -8.39 15.86 -0.09
CA GLY A 175 -8.52 15.65 1.35
C GLY A 175 -8.07 14.26 1.80
N ALA A 176 -7.07 13.67 1.16
CA ALA A 176 -6.54 12.36 1.52
C ALA A 176 -5.97 12.35 2.94
N GLN A 177 -6.43 11.42 3.78
CA GLN A 177 -5.96 11.28 5.17
C GLN A 177 -4.67 10.46 5.28
N ILE A 178 -4.46 9.48 4.40
CA ILE A 178 -3.26 8.63 4.36
C ILE A 178 -2.64 8.79 2.99
N ILE A 179 -1.45 9.36 2.93
CA ILE A 179 -0.74 9.65 1.68
C ILE A 179 0.54 8.81 1.62
N GLY A 180 0.68 8.03 0.55
CA GLY A 180 1.88 7.29 0.23
C GLY A 180 2.82 8.11 -0.66
N VAL A 181 4.11 8.13 -0.33
CA VAL A 181 5.16 8.63 -1.22
C VAL A 181 5.96 7.44 -1.71
N ASN A 182 5.77 7.09 -2.99
CA ASN A 182 6.45 5.97 -3.59
C ASN A 182 7.78 6.39 -4.22
N ASN A 183 8.88 5.90 -3.65
CA ASN A 183 10.25 6.15 -4.12
C ASN A 183 10.58 5.42 -5.43
N ARG A 184 9.65 4.64 -5.99
CA ARG A 184 9.83 3.95 -7.27
C ARG A 184 9.21 4.77 -8.40
N ASN A 185 10.03 5.14 -9.37
CA ASN A 185 9.55 5.75 -10.60
C ASN A 185 8.74 4.71 -11.42
N LEU A 186 7.51 5.03 -11.78
CA LEU A 186 6.62 4.13 -12.53
C LEU A 186 7.04 3.93 -13.99
N VAL A 187 7.95 4.77 -14.50
CA VAL A 187 8.44 4.73 -15.88
C VAL A 187 9.75 3.97 -15.98
N THR A 188 10.75 4.31 -15.15
CA THR A 188 12.09 3.72 -15.20
C THR A 188 12.27 2.52 -14.29
N PHE A 189 11.38 2.32 -13.31
CA PHE A 189 11.47 1.37 -12.20
C PHE A 189 12.65 1.61 -11.26
N GLU A 190 13.41 2.65 -11.47
CA GLU A 190 14.44 3.07 -10.54
C GLU A 190 13.85 3.50 -9.22
N THR A 191 14.57 3.29 -8.15
CA THR A 191 14.16 3.67 -6.80
C THR A 191 15.14 4.65 -6.21
N ASP A 192 14.63 5.76 -5.66
CA ASP A 192 15.43 6.77 -5.00
C ASP A 192 14.72 7.26 -3.72
N LEU A 193 15.33 6.98 -2.56
CA LEU A 193 14.80 7.39 -1.27
C LEU A 193 14.72 8.92 -1.10
N HIS A 194 15.49 9.67 -1.88
CA HIS A 194 15.46 11.13 -1.87
C HIS A 194 14.11 11.69 -2.29
N THR A 195 13.32 10.97 -3.11
CA THR A 195 11.93 11.36 -3.44
C THR A 195 11.11 11.63 -2.17
N SER A 196 11.16 10.71 -1.20
CA SER A 196 10.48 10.88 0.09
C SER A 196 10.99 12.09 0.86
N LEU A 197 12.30 12.30 0.92
CA LEU A 197 12.90 13.41 1.66
C LEU A 197 12.59 14.78 1.02
N GLU A 198 12.57 14.85 -0.28
CA GLU A 198 12.19 16.05 -1.03
C GLU A 198 10.73 16.43 -0.79
N LEU A 199 9.82 15.48 -0.95
CA LEU A 199 8.39 15.71 -0.78
C LEU A 199 8.00 16.02 0.66
N ALA A 200 8.75 15.52 1.65
CA ALA A 200 8.51 15.81 3.06
C ALA A 200 8.52 17.31 3.40
N THR A 201 9.20 18.13 2.61
CA THR A 201 9.22 19.60 2.79
C THR A 201 7.87 20.27 2.51
N SER A 202 6.95 19.55 1.84
CA SER A 202 5.62 20.02 1.43
C SER A 202 4.48 19.31 2.18
N PHE A 203 4.77 18.58 3.25
CA PHE A 203 3.77 17.88 4.04
C PHE A 203 2.89 18.84 4.85
N GLU A 204 1.60 18.51 4.90
CA GLU A 204 0.61 19.20 5.73
C GLU A 204 0.45 18.48 7.08
N GLN A 205 -0.21 19.15 8.05
CA GLN A 205 -0.33 18.61 9.42
C GLN A 205 -1.38 17.51 9.57
N GLU A 206 -2.47 17.58 8.79
CA GLU A 206 -3.60 16.66 8.95
C GLU A 206 -3.32 15.25 8.42
N PRO A 207 -2.78 15.05 7.20
CA PRO A 207 -2.50 13.72 6.70
C PRO A 207 -1.42 12.99 7.51
N VAL A 208 -1.44 11.67 7.45
CA VAL A 208 -0.29 10.82 7.80
C VAL A 208 0.42 10.37 6.53
N TYR A 209 1.73 10.29 6.57
CA TYR A 209 2.54 9.99 5.39
C TYR A 209 3.25 8.65 5.56
N ILE A 210 3.22 7.85 4.48
CA ILE A 210 3.85 6.53 4.37
C ILE A 210 4.89 6.59 3.26
N SER A 211 6.15 6.26 3.55
CA SER A 211 7.17 6.09 2.50
C SER A 211 7.15 4.66 1.97
N GLU A 212 7.15 4.51 0.65
CA GLU A 212 7.06 3.21 -0.02
C GLU A 212 8.25 2.99 -0.95
N SER A 213 8.72 1.75 -1.05
CA SER A 213 9.88 1.33 -1.87
C SER A 213 11.24 1.88 -1.40
N ALA A 214 12.32 1.30 -1.88
CA ALA A 214 13.72 1.70 -1.59
C ALA A 214 14.16 1.57 -0.12
N ILE A 215 13.41 0.90 0.74
CA ILE A 215 13.69 0.77 2.17
C ILE A 215 14.19 -0.65 2.44
N PHE A 216 15.45 -0.81 2.82
CA PHE A 216 16.11 -2.10 3.01
C PHE A 216 16.72 -2.27 4.40
N THR A 217 17.14 -1.19 5.04
CA THR A 217 17.92 -1.19 6.28
C THR A 217 17.34 -0.27 7.34
N ALA A 218 17.75 -0.48 8.60
CA ALA A 218 17.45 0.45 9.68
C ALA A 218 17.99 1.88 9.41
N ALA A 219 19.05 2.02 8.63
CA ALA A 219 19.58 3.33 8.26
C ALA A 219 18.59 4.08 7.35
N ASP A 220 18.01 3.40 6.34
CA ASP A 220 16.97 3.97 5.48
C ASP A 220 15.75 4.39 6.30
N ALA A 221 15.31 3.53 7.20
CA ALA A 221 14.18 3.81 8.09
C ALA A 221 14.44 5.01 9.01
N ARG A 222 15.65 5.14 9.58
CA ARG A 222 16.03 6.30 10.40
C ARG A 222 16.03 7.62 9.63
N MET A 223 16.39 7.61 8.36
CA MET A 223 16.32 8.82 7.51
C MET A 223 14.88 9.31 7.33
N LEU A 224 13.93 8.40 7.26
CA LEU A 224 12.50 8.69 7.07
C LEU A 224 11.76 9.01 8.37
N ALA A 225 12.21 8.48 9.49
CA ALA A 225 11.54 8.58 10.79
C ALA A 225 11.12 10.00 11.21
N PRO A 226 11.91 11.06 10.97
CA PRO A 226 11.50 12.42 11.33
C PRO A 226 10.25 12.93 10.60
N TYR A 227 9.93 12.40 9.43
CA TYR A 227 8.92 12.95 8.53
C TYR A 227 7.72 12.05 8.32
N PHE A 228 7.89 10.73 8.41
CA PHE A 228 6.87 9.74 8.05
C PHE A 228 6.27 9.07 9.30
N SER A 229 4.98 8.76 9.23
CA SER A 229 4.30 7.96 10.26
C SER A 229 4.54 6.47 10.08
N GLY A 230 4.82 6.04 8.86
CA GLY A 230 5.09 4.63 8.54
C GLY A 230 5.89 4.44 7.27
N ILE A 231 6.33 3.21 7.08
CA ILE A 231 7.01 2.73 5.88
C ILE A 231 6.33 1.47 5.36
N LEU A 232 6.15 1.37 4.04
CA LEU A 232 5.65 0.17 3.39
C LEU A 232 6.83 -0.59 2.77
N VAL A 233 7.05 -1.82 3.26
CA VAL A 233 8.22 -2.62 2.92
C VAL A 233 7.80 -4.00 2.43
N GLY A 234 8.26 -4.36 1.24
CA GLY A 234 8.04 -5.69 0.65
C GLY A 234 9.35 -6.44 0.43
N THR A 235 10.17 -5.98 -0.51
CA THR A 235 11.35 -6.72 -0.98
C THR A 235 12.33 -7.08 0.16
N ALA A 236 12.59 -6.16 1.07
CA ALA A 236 13.50 -6.41 2.19
C ALA A 236 12.98 -7.49 3.14
N LEU A 237 11.67 -7.51 3.40
CA LEU A 237 11.03 -8.51 4.25
C LEU A 237 10.96 -9.88 3.57
N MET A 238 10.60 -9.91 2.28
CA MET A 238 10.49 -11.15 1.51
C MET A 238 11.83 -11.86 1.26
N LYS A 239 12.94 -11.12 1.30
CA LYS A 239 14.31 -11.64 1.11
C LYS A 239 15.07 -11.86 2.42
N ALA A 240 14.47 -11.55 3.56
CA ALA A 240 15.14 -11.68 4.85
C ALA A 240 15.26 -13.15 5.27
N ASP A 241 16.45 -13.56 5.73
CA ASP A 241 16.67 -14.87 6.32
C ASP A 241 15.88 -15.03 7.63
N ASN A 242 15.77 -13.96 8.41
CA ASN A 242 14.94 -13.86 9.61
C ASN A 242 13.96 -12.70 9.49
N VAL A 243 12.75 -13.03 9.06
CA VAL A 243 11.67 -12.07 8.83
C VAL A 243 11.28 -11.31 10.09
N ALA A 244 11.20 -12.01 11.22
CA ALA A 244 10.81 -11.42 12.51
C ALA A 244 11.82 -10.34 12.97
N GLU A 245 13.12 -10.63 12.84
CA GLU A 245 14.17 -9.65 13.14
C GLU A 245 14.14 -8.47 12.20
N LYS A 246 13.90 -8.72 10.89
CA LYS A 246 13.86 -7.65 9.90
C LYS A 246 12.69 -6.69 10.14
N VAL A 247 11.51 -7.17 10.50
CA VAL A 247 10.37 -6.30 10.85
C VAL A 247 10.74 -5.41 12.05
N LYS A 248 11.35 -5.97 13.09
CA LYS A 248 11.78 -5.22 14.30
C LYS A 248 12.90 -4.23 13.99
N GLU A 249 13.86 -4.61 13.14
CA GLU A 249 14.96 -3.74 12.70
C GLU A 249 14.46 -2.44 12.05
N LEU A 250 13.37 -2.54 11.29
CA LEU A 250 12.80 -1.42 10.54
C LEU A 250 11.85 -0.53 11.35
N GLN A 251 11.45 -0.96 12.55
CA GLN A 251 10.69 -0.13 13.48
C GLN A 251 11.64 0.81 14.21
N ILE A 252 11.45 2.12 14.02
CA ILE A 252 12.32 3.15 14.60
C ILE A 252 11.54 3.95 15.64
N ASP A 253 12.05 4.00 16.87
CA ASP A 253 11.58 4.97 17.87
C ASP A 253 12.14 6.34 17.48
N LYS A 254 11.27 7.34 17.43
CA LYS A 254 11.63 8.69 16.91
C LYS A 254 12.27 9.59 17.96
N GLY A 255 12.29 9.16 19.22
CA GLY A 255 12.89 9.89 20.33
C GLY A 255 11.93 10.87 20.98
#